data_2ba368b42b1974c3a2e3d48376506c0c
#
_entry.id   2ba368b42b1974c3a2e3d48376506c0c
#
_cell.length_a   1.000
_cell.length_b   1.000
_cell.length_c   1.000
_cell.angle_alpha   90.00
_cell.angle_beta   90.00
_cell.angle_gamma   90.00
#
_symmetry.space_group_name_H-M   'P 1'
#
loop_
_entity.id
_entity.type
_entity.pdbx_description
1 polymer ?
#
loop_
_entity_poly.entity_id
_entity_poly.type
_entity_poly.pdbx_seq_one_letter_code
_entity_poly.pdbx_strand_id
1 'polypeptide(L)'
;MNIRLSTVANVHPFILVNFQGKTRDVATLAHELGHGVHQYLAGQNQTHFNASTPLTLAETASVFGEMLTFKSILEQANSKKERKALLANKVEDMLNTVMRQIAFFQFEKEIHILRKSTELIIDQICSNWMDVQKASLGPSIKYEEEYKYFWSYI
;
A
#
# COMPACT_ATOMS: atom_id res chain seq x y z
N MET A 1 -9.74 10.11 -2.75
CA MET A 1 -8.84 10.34 -1.61
C MET A 1 -9.46 9.63 -0.43
N ASN A 2 -8.72 8.70 0.17
CA ASN A 2 -9.13 8.00 1.38
C ASN A 2 -8.22 8.49 2.51
N ILE A 3 -8.78 8.82 3.65
CA ILE A 3 -8.02 9.38 4.76
C ILE A 3 -8.45 8.68 6.03
N ARG A 4 -7.48 8.15 6.75
CA ARG A 4 -7.60 7.77 8.14
C ARG A 4 -6.99 8.87 9.01
N LEU A 5 -7.75 9.40 9.93
CA LEU A 5 -7.27 10.36 10.92
C LEU A 5 -7.03 9.63 12.24
N SER A 6 -5.75 9.49 12.59
CA SER A 6 -5.35 9.04 13.93
C SER A 6 -5.72 10.10 14.96
N THR A 7 -6.26 9.65 16.09
CA THR A 7 -6.66 10.50 17.20
C THR A 7 -5.88 10.13 18.46
N VAL A 8 -6.13 10.82 19.56
CA VAL A 8 -5.57 10.44 20.87
C VAL A 8 -6.22 9.16 21.39
N ALA A 9 -5.56 8.46 22.29
CA ALA A 9 -5.92 7.12 22.77
C ALA A 9 -7.40 6.96 23.23
N ASN A 10 -8.01 8.02 23.72
CA ASN A 10 -9.39 8.00 24.25
C ASN A 10 -10.45 8.43 23.22
N VAL A 11 -10.07 8.67 21.99
CA VAL A 11 -10.99 9.10 20.93
C VAL A 11 -10.91 8.07 19.78
N HIS A 12 -12.07 7.67 19.25
CA HIS A 12 -12.11 6.73 18.13
C HIS A 12 -11.47 7.33 16.89
N PRO A 13 -10.85 6.51 16.02
CA PRO A 13 -10.35 6.97 14.74
C PRO A 13 -11.48 7.40 13.82
N PHE A 14 -11.19 8.35 12.92
CA PHE A 14 -12.11 8.77 11.86
C PHE A 14 -11.64 8.18 10.53
N ILE A 15 -12.61 7.70 9.73
CA ILE A 15 -12.36 7.12 8.42
C ILE A 15 -13.17 7.90 7.40
N LEU A 16 -12.49 8.43 6.38
CA LEU A 16 -13.11 9.12 5.26
C LEU A 16 -12.78 8.35 3.98
N VAL A 17 -13.79 7.85 3.29
CA VAL A 17 -13.66 7.11 2.03
C VAL A 17 -14.50 7.74 0.95
N ASN A 18 -14.04 7.68 -0.30
CA ASN A 18 -14.83 8.01 -1.47
C ASN A 18 -15.49 6.76 -2.03
N PHE A 19 -16.69 6.46 -1.55
CA PHE A 19 -17.43 5.24 -1.91
C PHE A 19 -18.35 5.49 -3.11
N GLN A 20 -18.11 4.77 -4.22
CA GLN A 20 -18.88 4.86 -5.46
C GLN A 20 -19.69 3.59 -5.77
N GLY A 21 -19.71 2.61 -4.87
CA GLY A 21 -20.47 1.36 -5.03
C GLY A 21 -19.76 0.28 -5.85
N LYS A 22 -18.47 0.41 -6.10
CA LYS A 22 -17.68 -0.62 -6.79
C LYS A 22 -17.15 -1.66 -5.81
N THR A 23 -16.90 -2.88 -6.28
CA THR A 23 -16.29 -3.94 -5.46
C THR A 23 -14.98 -3.51 -4.82
N ARG A 24 -14.17 -2.72 -5.53
CA ARG A 24 -12.93 -2.15 -5.01
C ARG A 24 -13.18 -1.19 -3.82
N ASP A 25 -14.28 -0.44 -3.84
CA ASP A 25 -14.60 0.50 -2.75
C ASP A 25 -14.93 -0.26 -1.46
N VAL A 26 -15.54 -1.45 -1.59
CA VAL A 26 -15.80 -2.34 -0.45
C VAL A 26 -14.49 -2.84 0.14
N ALA A 27 -13.54 -3.26 -0.68
CA ALA A 27 -12.19 -3.65 -0.23
C ALA A 27 -11.47 -2.49 0.45
N THR A 28 -11.52 -1.30 -0.13
CA THR A 28 -10.95 -0.07 0.45
C THR A 28 -11.57 0.26 1.81
N LEU A 29 -12.90 0.19 1.92
CA LEU A 29 -13.58 0.41 3.21
C LEU A 29 -13.14 -0.61 4.26
N ALA A 30 -13.04 -1.89 3.89
CA ALA A 30 -12.56 -2.95 4.78
C ALA A 30 -11.11 -2.72 5.23
N HIS A 31 -10.26 -2.24 4.32
CA HIS A 31 -8.88 -1.83 4.60
C HIS A 31 -8.83 -0.73 5.68
N GLU A 32 -9.50 0.38 5.43
CA GLU A 32 -9.52 1.51 6.36
C GLU A 32 -10.15 1.15 7.72
N LEU A 33 -11.20 0.32 7.71
CA LEU A 33 -11.78 -0.21 8.95
C LEU A 33 -10.80 -1.12 9.70
N GLY A 34 -9.99 -1.91 9.02
CA GLY A 34 -8.93 -2.72 9.62
C GLY A 34 -7.92 -1.85 10.38
N HIS A 35 -7.48 -0.76 9.79
CA HIS A 35 -6.67 0.25 10.47
C HIS A 35 -7.39 0.86 11.67
N GLY A 36 -8.68 1.19 11.51
CA GLY A 36 -9.50 1.78 12.56
C GLY A 36 -9.60 0.86 13.78
N VAL A 37 -9.89 -0.41 13.59
CA VAL A 37 -9.94 -1.42 14.66
C VAL A 37 -8.57 -1.55 15.35
N HIS A 38 -7.50 -1.64 14.57
CA HIS A 38 -6.14 -1.72 15.12
C HIS A 38 -5.82 -0.52 16.01
N GLN A 39 -6.09 0.68 15.53
CA GLN A 39 -5.83 1.92 16.29
C GLN A 39 -6.69 2.01 17.55
N TYR A 40 -7.95 1.65 17.47
CA TYR A 40 -8.85 1.63 18.64
C TYR A 40 -8.32 0.69 19.72
N LEU A 41 -7.93 -0.53 19.35
CA LEU A 41 -7.38 -1.51 20.29
C LEU A 41 -6.02 -1.10 20.85
N ALA A 42 -5.16 -0.50 20.01
CA ALA A 42 -3.86 0.03 20.45
C ALA A 42 -4.06 1.17 21.47
N GLY A 43 -5.01 2.07 21.23
CA GLY A 43 -5.33 3.16 22.14
C GLY A 43 -5.81 2.67 23.52
N GLN A 44 -6.49 1.52 23.58
CA GLN A 44 -6.96 0.94 24.84
C GLN A 44 -5.86 0.15 25.60
N ASN A 45 -4.88 -0.41 24.89
CA ASN A 45 -3.93 -1.36 25.45
C ASN A 45 -2.49 -0.83 25.53
N GLN A 46 -2.22 0.35 24.95
CA GLN A 46 -0.90 0.97 24.93
C GLN A 46 -0.88 2.32 25.62
N THR A 47 0.30 2.76 26.05
CA THR A 47 0.48 4.14 26.51
C THR A 47 0.35 5.11 25.34
N HIS A 48 0.13 6.38 25.62
CA HIS A 48 0.01 7.40 24.58
C HIS A 48 1.21 7.41 23.61
N PHE A 49 2.42 7.23 24.09
CA PHE A 49 3.62 7.20 23.28
C PHE A 49 3.76 5.93 22.41
N ASN A 50 3.14 4.83 22.81
CA ASN A 50 3.23 3.53 22.14
C ASN A 50 1.96 3.19 21.33
N ALA A 51 0.96 4.06 21.30
CA ALA A 51 -0.29 3.83 20.57
C ALA A 51 -0.13 3.96 19.04
N SER A 52 0.95 4.62 18.58
CA SER A 52 1.26 4.72 17.15
C SER A 52 1.84 3.42 16.62
N THR A 53 1.25 2.88 15.56
CA THR A 53 1.70 1.63 14.95
C THR A 53 2.95 1.87 14.10
N PRO A 54 4.03 1.09 14.28
CA PRO A 54 5.19 1.12 13.39
C PRO A 54 4.80 0.81 11.95
N LEU A 55 5.47 1.44 10.97
CA LEU A 55 5.16 1.31 9.54
C LEU A 55 5.14 -0.16 9.08
N THR A 56 6.07 -0.98 9.55
CA THR A 56 6.19 -2.40 9.20
C THR A 56 5.01 -3.27 9.65
N LEU A 57 4.21 -2.80 10.62
CA LEU A 57 3.04 -3.51 11.15
C LEU A 57 1.72 -2.83 10.76
N ALA A 58 1.79 -1.65 10.15
CA ALA A 58 0.63 -0.81 9.89
C ALA A 58 -0.43 -1.52 9.03
N GLU A 59 0.01 -2.29 8.03
CA GLU A 59 -0.89 -2.95 7.08
C GLU A 59 -1.40 -4.34 7.51
N THR A 60 -0.97 -4.86 8.66
CA THR A 60 -1.37 -6.21 9.11
C THR A 60 -2.88 -6.32 9.29
N ALA A 61 -3.50 -5.37 9.98
CA ALA A 61 -4.94 -5.40 10.26
C ALA A 61 -5.78 -4.97 9.04
N SER A 62 -5.30 -4.03 8.23
CA SER A 62 -5.98 -3.57 7.03
C SER A 62 -6.05 -4.66 5.96
N VAL A 63 -4.93 -5.31 5.66
CA VAL A 63 -4.89 -6.43 4.71
C VAL A 63 -5.70 -7.62 5.22
N PHE A 64 -5.70 -7.90 6.53
CA PHE A 64 -6.56 -8.92 7.12
C PHE A 64 -8.06 -8.61 6.90
N GLY A 65 -8.47 -7.37 7.14
CA GLY A 65 -9.85 -6.91 6.87
C GLY A 65 -10.24 -7.06 5.40
N GLU A 66 -9.36 -6.68 4.48
CA GLU A 66 -9.56 -6.92 3.04
C GLU A 66 -9.74 -8.39 2.72
N MET A 67 -8.92 -9.29 3.28
CA MET A 67 -8.99 -10.71 2.98
C MET A 67 -10.27 -11.36 3.48
N LEU A 68 -10.77 -10.97 4.66
CA LEU A 68 -12.06 -11.41 5.17
C LEU A 68 -13.21 -10.99 4.24
N THR A 69 -13.20 -9.74 3.82
CA THR A 69 -14.21 -9.19 2.89
C THR A 69 -14.11 -9.85 1.52
N PHE A 70 -12.91 -10.05 0.98
CA PHE A 70 -12.70 -10.73 -0.29
C PHE A 70 -13.23 -12.16 -0.27
N LYS A 71 -12.99 -12.89 0.82
CA LYS A 71 -13.53 -14.26 0.99
C LYS A 71 -15.05 -14.27 0.90
N SER A 72 -15.72 -13.35 1.59
CA SER A 72 -17.17 -13.21 1.54
C SER A 72 -17.69 -12.86 0.13
N ILE A 73 -17.02 -11.94 -0.57
CA ILE A 73 -17.38 -11.58 -1.96
C ILE A 73 -17.21 -12.79 -2.89
N LEU A 74 -16.10 -13.53 -2.73
CA LEU A 74 -15.82 -14.70 -3.55
C LEU A 74 -16.83 -15.83 -3.35
N GLU A 75 -17.37 -16.01 -2.14
CA GLU A 75 -18.43 -16.98 -1.82
C GLU A 75 -19.77 -16.60 -2.48
N GLN A 76 -20.02 -15.30 -2.68
CA GLN A 76 -21.24 -14.77 -3.30
C GLN A 76 -21.17 -14.70 -4.83
N ALA A 77 -20.02 -15.04 -5.44
CA ALA A 77 -19.86 -14.99 -6.89
C ALA A 77 -20.82 -15.96 -7.61
N ASN A 78 -21.63 -15.42 -8.53
CA ASN A 78 -22.73 -16.14 -9.19
C ASN A 78 -22.28 -17.07 -10.31
N SER A 79 -21.05 -16.97 -10.78
CA SER A 79 -20.53 -17.77 -11.89
C SER A 79 -19.04 -18.09 -11.75
N LYS A 80 -18.60 -19.16 -12.42
CA LYS A 80 -17.16 -19.51 -12.51
C LYS A 80 -16.34 -18.39 -13.17
N LYS A 81 -16.92 -17.67 -14.13
CA LYS A 81 -16.26 -16.55 -14.83
C LYS A 81 -16.04 -15.40 -13.89
N GLU A 82 -17.04 -15.01 -13.12
CA GLU A 82 -16.95 -13.96 -12.10
C GLU A 82 -15.93 -14.32 -11.01
N ARG A 83 -16.01 -15.54 -10.47
CA ARG A 83 -15.07 -16.05 -9.49
C ARG A 83 -13.62 -16.00 -10.00
N LYS A 84 -13.38 -16.41 -11.25
CA LYS A 84 -12.05 -16.33 -11.87
C LYS A 84 -11.56 -14.89 -12.00
N ALA A 85 -12.42 -13.96 -12.40
CA ALA A 85 -12.06 -12.54 -12.51
C ALA A 85 -11.71 -11.93 -11.15
N LEU A 86 -12.49 -12.19 -10.10
CA LEU A 86 -12.21 -11.75 -8.74
C LEU A 86 -10.86 -12.27 -8.23
N LEU A 87 -10.57 -13.56 -8.43
CA LEU A 87 -9.30 -14.16 -8.05
C LEU A 87 -8.12 -13.57 -8.82
N ALA A 88 -8.27 -13.38 -10.15
CA ALA A 88 -7.22 -12.80 -10.98
C ALA A 88 -6.86 -11.38 -10.52
N ASN A 89 -7.89 -10.54 -10.29
CA ASN A 89 -7.68 -9.17 -9.80
C ASN A 89 -7.00 -9.16 -8.42
N LYS A 90 -7.41 -10.05 -7.50
CA LYS A 90 -6.78 -10.10 -6.17
C LYS A 90 -5.32 -10.55 -6.23
N VAL A 91 -5.00 -11.54 -7.06
CA VAL A 91 -3.62 -12.00 -7.26
C VAL A 91 -2.78 -10.89 -7.89
N GLU A 92 -3.30 -10.18 -8.89
CA GLU A 92 -2.65 -9.04 -9.51
C GLU A 92 -2.35 -7.94 -8.48
N ASP A 93 -3.32 -7.55 -7.67
CA ASP A 93 -3.15 -6.55 -6.61
C ASP A 93 -2.08 -6.96 -5.60
N MET A 94 -2.07 -8.23 -5.17
CA MET A 94 -1.06 -8.76 -4.24
C MET A 94 0.34 -8.73 -4.83
N LEU A 95 0.51 -9.19 -6.07
CA LEU A 95 1.80 -9.18 -6.76
C LEU A 95 2.31 -7.76 -6.98
N ASN A 96 1.46 -6.86 -7.46
CA ASN A 96 1.81 -5.46 -7.67
C ASN A 96 2.22 -4.77 -6.37
N THR A 97 1.51 -5.03 -5.27
CA THR A 97 1.85 -4.46 -3.96
C THR A 97 3.23 -4.92 -3.51
N VAL A 98 3.50 -6.23 -3.53
CA VAL A 98 4.79 -6.79 -3.09
C VAL A 98 5.94 -6.27 -3.96
N MET A 99 5.80 -6.35 -5.29
CA MET A 99 6.85 -5.94 -6.22
C MET A 99 7.14 -4.43 -6.12
N ARG A 100 6.09 -3.61 -6.00
CA ARG A 100 6.24 -2.16 -5.85
C ARG A 100 6.96 -1.79 -4.54
N GLN A 101 6.57 -2.40 -3.42
CA GLN A 101 7.20 -2.12 -2.13
C GLN A 101 8.67 -2.54 -2.09
N ILE A 102 9.01 -3.67 -2.71
CA ILE A 102 10.40 -4.11 -2.86
C ILE A 102 11.20 -3.11 -3.71
N ALA A 103 10.64 -2.64 -4.83
CA ALA A 103 11.30 -1.66 -5.69
C ALA A 103 11.53 -0.32 -4.96
N PHE A 104 10.54 0.17 -4.22
CA PHE A 104 10.69 1.39 -3.40
C PHE A 104 11.77 1.23 -2.36
N PHE A 105 11.77 0.13 -1.62
CA PHE A 105 12.80 -0.16 -0.63
C PHE A 105 14.21 -0.22 -1.25
N GLN A 106 14.36 -0.87 -2.41
CA GLN A 106 15.64 -0.95 -3.11
C GLN A 106 16.13 0.43 -3.53
N PHE A 107 15.25 1.23 -4.14
CA PHE A 107 15.58 2.60 -4.52
C PHE A 107 16.02 3.43 -3.33
N GLU A 108 15.22 3.50 -2.27
CA GLU A 108 15.56 4.27 -1.06
C GLU A 108 16.88 3.82 -0.45
N LYS A 109 17.08 2.50 -0.32
CA LYS A 109 18.31 1.91 0.21
C LYS A 109 19.54 2.34 -0.59
N GLU A 110 19.46 2.27 -1.91
CA GLU A 110 20.57 2.65 -2.79
C GLU A 110 20.87 4.15 -2.70
N ILE A 111 19.85 4.99 -2.75
CA ILE A 111 20.02 6.45 -2.59
C ILE A 111 20.64 6.79 -1.24
N HIS A 112 20.18 6.17 -0.15
CA HIS A 112 20.76 6.41 1.17
C HIS A 112 22.21 5.94 1.29
N ILE A 113 22.57 4.83 0.63
CA ILE A 113 23.97 4.36 0.60
C ILE A 113 24.85 5.33 -0.18
N LEU A 114 24.44 5.73 -1.37
CA LEU A 114 25.19 6.64 -2.23
C LEU A 114 25.40 8.01 -1.57
N ARG A 115 24.38 8.54 -0.90
CA ARG A 115 24.46 9.83 -0.21
C ARG A 115 25.40 9.85 1.00
N LYS A 116 25.84 8.69 1.50
CA LYS A 116 26.88 8.66 2.56
C LYS A 116 28.25 9.08 2.06
N SER A 117 28.52 8.91 0.77
CA SER A 117 29.83 9.18 0.17
C SER A 117 29.87 10.44 -0.69
N THR A 118 28.71 10.88 -1.22
CA THR A 118 28.64 12.05 -2.11
C THR A 118 27.26 12.68 -2.11
N GLU A 119 27.19 13.95 -2.49
CA GLU A 119 25.94 14.59 -2.84
C GLU A 119 25.45 14.09 -4.20
N LEU A 120 24.16 13.76 -4.30
CA LEU A 120 23.57 13.25 -5.54
C LEU A 120 22.87 14.39 -6.29
N ILE A 121 23.16 14.47 -7.58
CA ILE A 121 22.40 15.32 -8.50
C ILE A 121 21.11 14.61 -8.96
N ILE A 122 20.14 15.38 -9.43
CA ILE A 122 18.83 14.86 -9.84
C ILE A 122 18.93 13.74 -10.89
N ASP A 123 19.82 13.88 -11.86
CA ASP A 123 19.97 12.88 -12.92
C ASP A 123 20.47 11.52 -12.38
N GLN A 124 21.29 11.50 -11.36
CA GLN A 124 21.73 10.26 -10.70
C GLN A 124 20.57 9.58 -9.95
N ILE A 125 19.74 10.37 -9.29
CA ILE A 125 18.53 9.88 -8.60
C ILE A 125 17.55 9.30 -9.64
N CYS A 126 17.31 10.02 -10.73
CA CYS A 126 16.45 9.59 -11.83
C CYS A 126 16.96 8.30 -12.48
N SER A 127 18.27 8.18 -12.72
CA SER A 127 18.87 6.97 -13.29
C SER A 127 18.68 5.78 -12.36
N ASN A 128 18.99 5.92 -11.08
CA ASN A 128 18.81 4.85 -10.11
C ASN A 128 17.35 4.41 -10.01
N TRP A 129 16.41 5.36 -9.99
CA TRP A 129 14.98 5.05 -10.04
C TRP A 129 14.61 4.21 -11.26
N MET A 130 15.05 4.62 -12.46
CA MET A 130 14.76 3.91 -13.70
C MET A 130 15.35 2.50 -13.72
N ASP A 131 16.54 2.32 -13.18
CA ASP A 131 17.22 1.01 -13.14
C ASP A 131 16.46 0.04 -12.21
N VAL A 132 16.05 0.50 -11.03
CA VAL A 132 15.24 -0.28 -10.09
C VAL A 132 13.88 -0.64 -10.70
N GLN A 133 13.20 0.32 -11.36
CA GLN A 133 11.90 0.05 -11.98
C GLN A 133 12.00 -0.95 -13.15
N LYS A 134 13.02 -0.83 -14.00
CA LYS A 134 13.27 -1.78 -15.08
C LYS A 134 13.55 -3.18 -14.55
N ALA A 135 14.34 -3.28 -13.48
CA ALA A 135 14.62 -4.58 -12.84
C ALA A 135 13.36 -5.21 -12.21
N SER A 136 12.49 -4.40 -11.62
CA SER A 136 11.26 -4.86 -10.97
C SER A 136 10.16 -5.29 -11.96
N LEU A 137 9.91 -4.47 -13.00
CA LEU A 137 8.78 -4.65 -13.91
C LEU A 137 9.15 -5.40 -15.21
N GLY A 138 10.46 -5.57 -15.47
CA GLY A 138 10.96 -6.31 -16.61
C GLY A 138 10.83 -5.56 -17.95
N PRO A 139 11.21 -6.23 -19.05
CA PRO A 139 11.37 -5.59 -20.35
C PRO A 139 10.08 -5.32 -21.12
N SER A 140 8.95 -5.81 -20.62
CA SER A 140 7.64 -5.65 -21.31
C SER A 140 7.03 -4.27 -21.11
N ILE A 141 7.57 -3.45 -20.22
CA ILE A 141 7.07 -2.11 -19.93
C ILE A 141 7.87 -1.07 -20.71
N LYS A 142 7.15 -0.23 -21.46
CA LYS A 142 7.73 0.96 -22.09
C LYS A 142 7.60 2.14 -21.11
N TYR A 143 8.72 2.76 -20.80
CA TYR A 143 8.76 3.93 -19.94
C TYR A 143 8.80 5.20 -20.81
N GLU A 144 7.92 6.13 -20.54
CA GLU A 144 7.99 7.49 -21.08
C GLU A 144 9.05 8.29 -20.31
N GLU A 145 9.57 9.35 -20.93
CA GLU A 145 10.70 10.12 -20.38
C GLU A 145 10.42 10.71 -19.00
N GLU A 146 9.19 11.17 -18.79
CA GLU A 146 8.74 11.80 -17.55
C GLU A 146 8.71 10.82 -16.37
N TYR A 147 8.64 9.52 -16.63
CA TYR A 147 8.60 8.50 -15.58
C TYR A 147 9.84 8.52 -14.68
N LYS A 148 10.95 9.01 -15.19
CA LYS A 148 12.19 9.17 -14.41
C LYS A 148 12.05 10.06 -13.17
N TYR A 149 11.03 10.93 -13.11
CA TYR A 149 10.77 11.84 -11.99
C TYR A 149 9.77 11.28 -10.96
N PHE A 150 9.18 10.11 -11.20
CA PHE A 150 8.17 9.53 -10.31
C PHE A 150 8.71 9.10 -8.93
N TRP A 151 10.02 9.03 -8.75
CA TRP A 151 10.62 8.85 -7.44
C TRP A 151 10.22 9.93 -6.43
N SER A 152 9.84 11.11 -6.87
CA SER A 152 9.34 12.20 -6.02
C SER A 152 7.98 11.92 -5.39
N TYR A 153 7.34 10.82 -5.78
CA TYR A 153 6.08 10.35 -5.22
C TYR A 153 6.27 9.54 -3.92
N ILE A 154 7.46 9.02 -3.64
CA ILE A 154 7.76 8.14 -2.50
C ILE A 154 7.94 8.96 -1.22
#